data_7ef684c8bc9a5a7270ce617a2788a0d5
#
_entry.id   7ef684c8bc9a5a7270ce617a2788a0d5
#
_cell.length_a   1.000
_cell.length_b   1.000
_cell.length_c   1.000
_cell.angle_alpha   90.00
_cell.angle_beta   90.00
_cell.angle_gamma   90.00
#
_symmetry.space_group_name_H-M   'P 1'
#
loop_
_entity.id
_entity.type
_entity.pdbx_description
1 polymer ?
#
loop_
_entity_poly.entity_id
_entity_poly.type
_entity_poly.pdbx_seq_one_letter_code
_entity_poly.pdbx_strand_id
1 'polypeptide(L)'
;LCIAPGTAPQSVTVDCGESGSTLRFLIPVFAALGIEATFVGHGRLPERPIGVYTDLLPQHGVTVETAGGLPFHITGKLQSGDFRVPGNISSQFITGLLFALPLLKNDSTVTLTTPLESKGYINLTIEVLAGFGVKIEETETGWHISGGQTYRAERYTVEGDWSQAAFFLSEAAVSGGPIPVSYTHLTL
;
A
#
# COMPACT_ATOMS: atom_id res chain seq x y z
N LEU A 1 -11.79 15.27 -7.52
CA LEU A 1 -10.54 14.97 -8.22
C LEU A 1 -10.87 14.32 -9.56
N CYS A 2 -10.38 14.90 -10.65
CA CYS A 2 -10.48 14.29 -11.98
C CYS A 2 -9.12 13.70 -12.34
N ILE A 3 -9.09 12.41 -12.66
CA ILE A 3 -7.89 11.71 -13.11
C ILE A 3 -8.13 11.33 -14.58
N ALA A 4 -7.30 11.86 -15.46
CA ALA A 4 -7.35 11.52 -16.90
C ALA A 4 -6.30 10.45 -17.23
N PRO A 5 -6.61 9.50 -18.13
CA PRO A 5 -5.60 8.56 -18.61
C PRO A 5 -4.43 9.31 -19.25
N GLY A 6 -3.22 8.86 -18.95
CA GLY A 6 -1.98 9.36 -19.54
C GLY A 6 -1.03 8.22 -19.89
N THR A 7 0.02 8.53 -20.63
CA THR A 7 1.12 7.57 -20.84
C THR A 7 1.99 7.53 -19.60
N ALA A 8 2.31 6.32 -19.12
CA ALA A 8 3.25 6.16 -18.01
C ALA A 8 4.62 6.72 -18.41
N PRO A 9 5.25 7.56 -17.59
CA PRO A 9 6.61 8.05 -17.84
C PRO A 9 7.61 6.90 -17.74
N GLN A 10 8.77 7.02 -18.40
CA GLN A 10 9.86 6.05 -18.23
C GLN A 10 10.55 6.21 -16.87
N SER A 11 10.70 7.44 -16.41
CA SER A 11 11.24 7.77 -15.10
C SER A 11 10.45 8.90 -14.44
N VAL A 12 10.41 8.90 -13.11
CA VAL A 12 9.66 9.90 -12.33
C VAL A 12 10.28 10.13 -10.95
N THR A 13 10.16 11.37 -10.47
CA THR A 13 10.39 11.68 -9.05
C THR A 13 9.05 11.84 -8.36
N VAL A 14 8.84 11.08 -7.29
CA VAL A 14 7.61 11.07 -6.48
C VAL A 14 7.90 11.74 -5.15
N ASP A 15 7.35 12.91 -4.93
CA ASP A 15 7.40 13.54 -3.61
C ASP A 15 6.26 12.98 -2.74
N CYS A 16 6.65 12.24 -1.72
CA CYS A 16 5.72 11.62 -0.76
C CYS A 16 5.35 12.58 0.39
N GLY A 17 5.89 13.77 0.44
CA GLY A 17 5.72 14.68 1.57
C GLY A 17 6.15 14.00 2.88
N GLU A 18 5.24 13.87 3.84
CA GLU A 18 5.44 13.10 5.08
C GLU A 18 4.67 11.77 5.11
N SER A 19 4.06 11.37 3.98
CA SER A 19 3.16 10.22 3.91
C SER A 19 3.90 8.89 3.74
N GLY A 20 3.93 8.10 4.82
CA GLY A 20 4.45 6.73 4.77
C GLY A 20 3.60 5.79 3.90
N SER A 21 2.29 6.04 3.78
CA SER A 21 1.40 5.26 2.91
C SER A 21 1.71 5.51 1.45
N THR A 22 1.84 6.78 1.04
CA THR A 22 2.23 7.13 -0.34
C THR A 22 3.53 6.43 -0.73
N LEU A 23 4.54 6.52 0.13
CA LEU A 23 5.84 5.89 -0.10
C LEU A 23 5.70 4.37 -0.27
N ARG A 24 5.14 3.69 0.74
CA ARG A 24 5.13 2.23 0.80
C ARG A 24 4.15 1.58 -0.17
N PHE A 25 3.07 2.28 -0.54
CA PHE A 25 2.12 1.75 -1.52
C PHE A 25 2.63 1.90 -2.96
N LEU A 26 3.26 3.03 -3.28
CA LEU A 26 3.64 3.30 -4.66
C LEU A 26 4.94 2.62 -5.08
N ILE A 27 5.89 2.38 -4.18
CA ILE A 27 7.14 1.70 -4.53
C ILE A 27 6.90 0.39 -5.29
N PRO A 28 6.16 -0.62 -4.76
CA PRO A 28 5.95 -1.86 -5.48
C PRO A 28 5.05 -1.71 -6.71
N VAL A 29 4.13 -0.73 -6.74
CA VAL A 29 3.31 -0.45 -7.91
C VAL A 29 4.16 0.05 -9.08
N PHE A 30 5.05 1.02 -8.84
CA PHE A 30 5.97 1.51 -9.87
C PHE A 30 6.92 0.41 -10.34
N ALA A 31 7.42 -0.41 -9.42
CA ALA A 31 8.24 -1.58 -9.75
C ALA A 31 7.47 -2.60 -10.63
N ALA A 32 6.20 -2.89 -10.33
CA ALA A 32 5.36 -3.79 -11.14
C ALA A 32 5.10 -3.24 -12.55
N LEU A 33 4.95 -1.93 -12.69
CA LEU A 33 4.80 -1.25 -13.96
C LEU A 33 6.12 -1.13 -14.74
N GLY A 34 7.27 -1.37 -14.09
CA GLY A 34 8.61 -1.22 -14.69
C GLY A 34 8.98 0.25 -14.90
N ILE A 35 8.47 1.13 -14.07
CA ILE A 35 8.76 2.57 -14.11
C ILE A 35 9.95 2.84 -13.19
N GLU A 36 10.99 3.47 -13.71
CA GLU A 36 12.09 3.99 -12.90
C GLU A 36 11.58 5.13 -12.02
N ALA A 37 11.80 5.05 -10.71
CA ALA A 37 11.26 6.04 -9.79
C ALA A 37 12.24 6.38 -8.67
N THR A 38 12.28 7.70 -8.36
CA THR A 38 12.99 8.23 -7.18
C THR A 38 11.94 8.78 -6.23
N PHE A 39 11.83 8.17 -5.07
CA PHE A 39 10.93 8.63 -4.00
C PHE A 39 11.68 9.57 -3.08
N VAL A 40 11.09 10.75 -2.86
CA VAL A 40 11.59 11.76 -1.93
C VAL A 40 10.53 12.13 -0.91
N GLY A 41 10.93 12.80 0.15
CA GLY A 41 10.01 13.25 1.19
C GLY A 41 10.76 14.03 2.26
N HIS A 42 10.03 14.58 3.20
CA HIS A 42 10.57 15.45 4.23
C HIS A 42 10.01 15.12 5.63
N GLY A 43 10.32 15.99 6.60
CA GLY A 43 9.90 15.81 7.98
C GLY A 43 10.47 14.51 8.57
N ARG A 44 9.64 13.68 9.17
CA ARG A 44 10.05 12.42 9.77
C ARG A 44 10.01 11.21 8.81
N LEU A 45 9.57 11.40 7.56
CA LEU A 45 9.45 10.30 6.62
C LEU A 45 10.79 9.62 6.30
N PRO A 46 11.91 10.34 6.11
CA PRO A 46 13.23 9.73 5.85
C PRO A 46 13.72 8.80 6.97
N GLU A 47 13.26 9.01 8.21
CA GLU A 47 13.64 8.20 9.38
C GLU A 47 12.78 6.94 9.54
N ARG A 48 11.67 6.82 8.78
CA ARG A 48 10.76 5.68 8.92
C ARG A 48 11.33 4.42 8.27
N PRO A 49 11.11 3.23 8.86
CA PRO A 49 11.61 1.98 8.32
C PRO A 49 11.16 1.76 6.87
N ILE A 50 12.13 1.46 6.00
CA ILE A 50 11.92 1.07 4.61
C ILE A 50 12.66 -0.25 4.26
N GLY A 51 13.41 -0.80 5.21
CA GLY A 51 14.26 -1.97 5.06
C GLY A 51 13.57 -3.19 4.47
N VAL A 52 12.27 -3.38 4.73
CA VAL A 52 11.51 -4.49 4.12
C VAL A 52 11.64 -4.49 2.60
N TYR A 53 11.58 -3.34 1.95
CA TYR A 53 11.69 -3.25 0.50
C TYR A 53 13.14 -3.28 0.01
N THR A 54 14.11 -2.78 0.78
CA THR A 54 15.52 -2.92 0.43
C THR A 54 15.98 -4.37 0.38
N ASP A 55 15.39 -5.21 1.23
CA ASP A 55 15.73 -6.63 1.30
C ASP A 55 14.91 -7.47 0.30
N LEU A 56 13.66 -7.12 0.08
CA LEU A 56 12.70 -7.91 -0.70
C LEU A 56 12.80 -7.67 -2.21
N LEU A 57 12.79 -6.40 -2.63
CA LEU A 57 12.69 -6.06 -4.05
C LEU A 57 13.85 -6.56 -4.92
N PRO A 58 15.12 -6.55 -4.44
CA PRO A 58 16.22 -7.11 -5.21
C PRO A 58 16.09 -8.60 -5.52
N GLN A 59 15.43 -9.37 -4.66
CA GLN A 59 15.16 -10.80 -4.87
C GLN A 59 14.16 -11.05 -6.00
N HIS A 60 13.41 -9.98 -6.39
CA HIS A 60 12.36 -10.04 -7.40
C HIS A 60 12.63 -9.12 -8.60
N GLY A 61 13.92 -8.92 -8.96
CA GLY A 61 14.33 -8.27 -10.21
C GLY A 61 14.29 -6.74 -10.22
N VAL A 62 14.20 -6.12 -9.05
CA VAL A 62 14.21 -4.65 -8.91
C VAL A 62 15.54 -4.24 -8.27
N THR A 63 16.26 -3.32 -8.90
CA THR A 63 17.42 -2.69 -8.28
C THR A 63 16.98 -1.57 -7.37
N VAL A 64 17.52 -1.53 -6.17
CA VAL A 64 17.22 -0.50 -5.15
C VAL A 64 18.48 0.24 -4.79
N GLU A 65 18.44 1.56 -4.85
CA GLU A 65 19.54 2.45 -4.44
C GLU A 65 19.03 3.40 -3.35
N THR A 66 19.65 3.33 -2.18
CA THR A 66 19.33 4.18 -1.03
C THR A 66 20.48 4.21 -0.04
N ALA A 67 20.61 5.28 0.70
CA ALA A 67 21.54 5.40 1.84
C ALA A 67 20.91 4.94 3.18
N GLY A 68 19.83 4.13 3.12
CA GLY A 68 19.13 3.62 4.30
C GLY A 68 17.78 4.32 4.58
N GLY A 69 17.33 5.19 3.69
CA GLY A 69 16.07 5.94 3.81
C GLY A 69 15.70 6.61 2.50
N LEU A 70 15.34 7.88 2.55
CA LEU A 70 15.10 8.70 1.38
C LEU A 70 16.35 9.54 1.02
N PRO A 71 16.63 9.79 -0.26
CA PRO A 71 15.91 9.31 -1.44
C PRO A 71 15.97 7.78 -1.58
N PHE A 72 14.88 7.20 -2.11
CA PHE A 72 14.78 5.78 -2.39
C PHE A 72 14.55 5.62 -3.90
N HIS A 73 15.53 5.07 -4.59
CA HIS A 73 15.50 4.92 -6.05
C HIS A 73 15.30 3.47 -6.45
N ILE A 74 14.43 3.24 -7.42
CA ILE A 74 14.16 1.90 -7.97
C ILE A 74 14.31 1.91 -9.49
N THR A 75 14.91 0.82 -10.00
CA THR A 75 14.96 0.50 -11.44
C THR A 75 14.68 -0.98 -11.66
N GLY A 76 14.36 -1.36 -12.89
CA GLY A 76 14.00 -2.72 -13.25
C GLY A 76 12.50 -2.98 -13.16
N LYS A 77 12.10 -4.24 -13.22
CA LYS A 77 10.70 -4.64 -13.22
C LYS A 77 10.46 -5.78 -12.24
N LEU A 78 9.47 -5.59 -11.38
CA LEU A 78 9.07 -6.58 -10.37
C LEU A 78 8.66 -7.90 -11.05
N GLN A 79 9.19 -8.99 -10.57
CA GLN A 79 8.90 -10.36 -11.01
C GLN A 79 8.02 -11.07 -9.98
N SER A 80 7.16 -11.95 -10.49
CA SER A 80 6.29 -12.78 -9.66
C SER A 80 7.09 -13.77 -8.81
N GLY A 81 6.55 -14.19 -7.68
CA GLY A 81 7.20 -15.16 -6.81
C GLY A 81 6.62 -15.19 -5.39
N ASP A 82 7.40 -15.74 -4.45
CA ASP A 82 7.04 -15.76 -3.03
C ASP A 82 7.67 -14.56 -2.30
N PHE A 83 6.84 -13.63 -1.90
CA PHE A 83 7.21 -12.42 -1.17
C PHE A 83 7.13 -12.67 0.33
N ARG A 84 8.26 -12.95 0.95
CA ARG A 84 8.36 -13.24 2.39
C ARG A 84 8.50 -11.95 3.18
N VAL A 85 7.48 -11.59 3.95
CA VAL A 85 7.42 -10.31 4.67
C VAL A 85 7.13 -10.48 6.15
N PRO A 86 7.73 -9.67 7.03
CA PRO A 86 7.35 -9.67 8.44
C PRO A 86 5.97 -9.02 8.63
N GLY A 87 5.10 -9.70 9.37
CA GLY A 87 3.74 -9.23 9.69
C GLY A 87 3.68 -8.19 10.80
N ASN A 88 4.76 -8.02 11.57
CA ASN A 88 4.82 -7.21 12.77
C ASN A 88 5.55 -5.85 12.61
N ILE A 89 5.94 -5.47 11.39
CA ILE A 89 6.60 -4.16 11.17
C ILE A 89 5.58 -3.10 10.78
N SER A 90 4.86 -3.32 9.69
CA SER A 90 3.79 -2.43 9.22
C SER A 90 2.97 -3.10 8.13
N SER A 91 1.65 -3.07 8.27
CA SER A 91 0.71 -3.54 7.26
C SER A 91 0.86 -2.82 5.91
N GLN A 92 1.43 -1.62 5.89
CA GLN A 92 1.60 -0.83 4.67
C GLN A 92 2.51 -1.51 3.63
N PHE A 93 3.51 -2.30 4.07
CA PHE A 93 4.35 -3.07 3.15
C PHE A 93 3.54 -4.15 2.43
N ILE A 94 2.69 -4.85 3.17
CA ILE A 94 1.79 -5.87 2.63
C ILE A 94 0.77 -5.23 1.69
N THR A 95 0.11 -4.16 2.12
CA THR A 95 -0.86 -3.41 1.29
C THR A 95 -0.24 -2.97 -0.04
N GLY A 96 0.98 -2.43 -0.02
CA GLY A 96 1.68 -2.04 -1.25
C GLY A 96 1.91 -3.22 -2.21
N LEU A 97 2.30 -4.40 -1.68
CA LEU A 97 2.41 -5.62 -2.49
C LEU A 97 1.06 -6.06 -3.04
N LEU A 98 -0.01 -6.05 -2.23
CA LEU A 98 -1.35 -6.41 -2.69
C LEU A 98 -1.88 -5.50 -3.81
N PHE A 99 -1.43 -4.24 -3.87
CA PHE A 99 -1.72 -3.35 -5.01
C PHE A 99 -0.90 -3.68 -6.26
N ALA A 100 0.32 -4.19 -6.10
CA ALA A 100 1.26 -4.37 -7.20
C ALA A 100 1.17 -5.76 -7.85
N LEU A 101 1.07 -6.82 -7.03
CA LEU A 101 1.18 -8.20 -7.49
C LEU A 101 0.10 -8.64 -8.49
N PRO A 102 -1.17 -8.17 -8.41
CA PRO A 102 -2.17 -8.48 -9.42
C PRO A 102 -1.80 -8.02 -10.83
N LEU A 103 -0.96 -7.00 -10.97
CA LEU A 103 -0.49 -6.44 -12.24
C LEU A 103 0.58 -7.30 -12.91
N LEU A 104 1.21 -8.21 -12.17
CA LEU A 104 2.25 -9.09 -12.69
C LEU A 104 1.66 -10.16 -13.59
N LYS A 105 2.49 -10.71 -14.50
CA LYS A 105 2.02 -11.69 -15.48
C LYS A 105 1.64 -13.03 -14.86
N ASN A 106 2.40 -13.49 -13.86
CA ASN A 106 2.21 -14.80 -13.23
C ASN A 106 1.76 -14.61 -11.77
N ASP A 107 1.29 -15.70 -11.18
CA ASP A 107 0.86 -15.73 -9.79
C ASP A 107 1.99 -15.42 -8.82
N SER A 108 1.63 -14.88 -7.68
CA SER A 108 2.54 -14.57 -6.58
C SER A 108 1.92 -14.97 -5.25
N THR A 109 2.78 -15.13 -4.25
CA THR A 109 2.35 -15.31 -2.85
C THR A 109 2.97 -14.23 -1.97
N VAL A 110 2.25 -13.82 -0.96
CA VAL A 110 2.78 -13.03 0.15
C VAL A 110 2.75 -13.93 1.38
N THR A 111 3.94 -14.32 1.85
CA THR A 111 4.11 -15.23 2.98
C THR A 111 4.57 -14.46 4.21
N LEU A 112 3.84 -14.55 5.31
CA LEU A 112 4.18 -13.92 6.57
C LEU A 112 5.29 -14.69 7.28
N THR A 113 6.34 -13.99 7.70
CA THR A 113 7.46 -14.59 8.47
C THR A 113 7.32 -14.43 9.98
N THR A 114 6.40 -13.56 10.40
CA THR A 114 6.01 -13.32 11.81
C THR A 114 4.50 -13.16 11.91
N PRO A 115 3.90 -13.28 13.11
CA PRO A 115 2.49 -13.00 13.30
C PRO A 115 2.07 -11.63 12.74
N LEU A 116 0.88 -11.58 12.15
CA LEU A 116 0.35 -10.35 11.57
C LEU A 116 -0.19 -9.42 12.65
N GLU A 117 0.33 -8.19 12.68
CA GLU A 117 -0.27 -7.07 13.37
C GLU A 117 -1.16 -6.26 12.41
N SER A 118 -2.19 -5.63 12.97
CA SER A 118 -3.08 -4.74 12.18
C SER A 118 -3.82 -5.43 11.00
N LYS A 119 -4.32 -6.66 11.22
CA LYS A 119 -5.08 -7.44 10.21
C LYS A 119 -6.24 -6.65 9.59
N GLY A 120 -6.89 -5.76 10.35
CA GLY A 120 -8.01 -4.94 9.88
C GLY A 120 -7.68 -4.10 8.65
N TYR A 121 -6.48 -3.49 8.59
CA TYR A 121 -6.08 -2.69 7.42
C TYR A 121 -5.85 -3.54 6.17
N ILE A 122 -5.38 -4.77 6.34
CA ILE A 122 -5.21 -5.70 5.21
C ILE A 122 -6.57 -6.16 4.70
N ASN A 123 -7.50 -6.50 5.60
CA ASN A 123 -8.86 -6.91 5.23
C ASN A 123 -9.57 -5.78 4.46
N LEU A 124 -9.48 -4.54 4.95
CA LEU A 124 -10.00 -3.37 4.24
C LEU A 124 -9.38 -3.23 2.85
N THR A 125 -8.07 -3.40 2.73
CA THR A 125 -7.38 -3.37 1.44
C THR A 125 -7.94 -4.41 0.48
N ILE A 126 -8.11 -5.65 0.94
CA ILE A 126 -8.62 -6.77 0.12
C ILE A 126 -10.08 -6.51 -0.31
N GLU A 127 -10.91 -5.99 0.59
CA GLU A 127 -12.29 -5.64 0.30
C GLU A 127 -12.39 -4.55 -0.78
N VAL A 128 -11.60 -3.48 -0.64
CA VAL A 128 -11.54 -2.42 -1.66
C VAL A 128 -11.05 -2.97 -2.99
N LEU A 129 -9.98 -3.78 -3.01
CA LEU A 129 -9.47 -4.42 -4.21
C LEU A 129 -10.52 -5.28 -4.91
N ALA A 130 -11.32 -6.04 -4.14
CA ALA A 130 -12.43 -6.84 -4.68
C ALA A 130 -13.49 -5.96 -5.36
N GLY A 131 -13.82 -4.80 -4.80
CA GLY A 131 -14.70 -3.80 -5.42
C GLY A 131 -14.18 -3.29 -6.76
N PHE A 132 -12.86 -3.22 -6.93
CA PHE A 132 -12.21 -2.86 -8.18
C PHE A 132 -11.87 -4.05 -9.09
N GLY A 133 -12.43 -5.24 -8.80
CA GLY A 133 -12.35 -6.43 -9.65
C GLY A 133 -11.09 -7.27 -9.48
N VAL A 134 -10.29 -7.01 -8.45
CA VAL A 134 -9.09 -7.78 -8.09
C VAL A 134 -9.42 -8.79 -7.00
N LYS A 135 -9.01 -10.05 -7.20
CA LYS A 135 -9.22 -11.15 -6.24
C LYS A 135 -7.91 -11.52 -5.58
N ILE A 136 -7.95 -11.65 -4.26
CA ILE A 136 -6.85 -12.09 -3.42
C ILE A 136 -7.39 -13.22 -2.53
N GLU A 137 -6.69 -14.33 -2.47
CA GLU A 137 -7.07 -15.49 -1.70
C GLU A 137 -6.24 -15.58 -0.42
N GLU A 138 -6.90 -15.60 0.75
CA GLU A 138 -6.21 -15.81 2.02
C GLU A 138 -5.78 -17.28 2.14
N THR A 139 -4.56 -17.50 2.63
CA THR A 139 -3.99 -18.82 2.90
C THR A 139 -3.64 -18.94 4.38
N GLU A 140 -3.18 -20.10 4.83
CA GLU A 140 -2.77 -20.29 6.23
C GLU A 140 -1.61 -19.37 6.65
N THR A 141 -0.73 -19.01 5.72
CA THR A 141 0.49 -18.25 6.00
C THR A 141 0.54 -16.86 5.37
N GLY A 142 -0.54 -16.42 4.73
CA GLY A 142 -0.58 -15.13 4.04
C GLY A 142 -1.61 -15.07 2.94
N TRP A 143 -1.21 -14.75 1.72
CA TRP A 143 -2.14 -14.56 0.59
C TRP A 143 -1.56 -15.11 -0.71
N HIS A 144 -2.43 -15.68 -1.53
CA HIS A 144 -2.18 -16.02 -2.92
C HIS A 144 -2.82 -14.97 -3.84
N ILE A 145 -2.09 -14.51 -4.81
CA ILE A 145 -2.47 -13.48 -5.76
C ILE A 145 -2.28 -13.99 -7.18
N SER A 146 -3.38 -14.24 -7.90
CA SER A 146 -3.32 -14.57 -9.32
C SER A 146 -2.80 -13.40 -10.13
N GLY A 147 -1.90 -13.66 -11.05
CA GLY A 147 -1.35 -12.65 -11.95
C GLY A 147 -2.29 -12.27 -13.10
N GLY A 148 -1.92 -11.26 -13.86
CA GLY A 148 -2.66 -10.82 -15.04
C GLY A 148 -4.02 -10.22 -14.77
N GLN A 149 -4.29 -9.80 -13.55
CA GLN A 149 -5.55 -9.16 -13.18
C GLN A 149 -5.57 -7.72 -13.68
N THR A 150 -6.77 -7.20 -13.91
CA THR A 150 -6.98 -5.83 -14.37
C THR A 150 -7.93 -5.12 -13.42
N TYR A 151 -7.50 -3.97 -12.95
CA TYR A 151 -8.34 -3.08 -12.17
C TYR A 151 -9.47 -2.53 -13.03
N ARG A 152 -10.69 -2.56 -12.52
CA ARG A 152 -11.87 -2.01 -13.20
C ARG A 152 -12.21 -0.68 -12.57
N ALA A 153 -12.48 0.32 -13.43
CA ALA A 153 -13.01 1.59 -12.95
C ALA A 153 -14.41 1.36 -12.35
N GLU A 154 -14.60 1.77 -11.12
CA GLU A 154 -15.85 1.63 -10.37
C GLU A 154 -16.18 2.96 -9.70
N ARG A 155 -17.48 3.20 -9.49
CA ARG A 155 -17.91 4.34 -8.67
C ARG A 155 -17.80 3.92 -7.20
N TYR A 156 -16.88 4.53 -6.49
CA TYR A 156 -16.65 4.26 -5.08
C TYR A 156 -16.88 5.52 -4.25
N THR A 157 -17.58 5.36 -3.13
CA THR A 157 -17.75 6.43 -2.13
C THR A 157 -16.81 6.12 -0.98
N VAL A 158 -15.81 6.98 -0.79
CA VAL A 158 -14.87 6.85 0.33
C VAL A 158 -15.62 7.09 1.64
N GLU A 159 -15.50 6.18 2.57
CA GLU A 159 -16.10 6.25 3.89
C GLU A 159 -15.43 7.33 4.76
N GLY A 160 -16.10 7.73 5.84
CA GLY A 160 -15.54 8.66 6.82
C GLY A 160 -14.39 8.01 7.60
N ASP A 161 -13.39 8.82 7.94
CA ASP A 161 -12.25 8.38 8.73
C ASP A 161 -12.54 8.53 10.23
N TRP A 162 -12.69 7.40 10.91
CA TRP A 162 -12.92 7.36 12.36
C TRP A 162 -11.74 7.91 13.17
N SER A 163 -10.53 7.83 12.66
CA SER A 163 -9.37 8.42 13.33
C SER A 163 -9.48 9.94 13.38
N GLN A 164 -9.99 10.54 12.29
CA GLN A 164 -10.29 11.98 12.26
C GLN A 164 -11.55 12.32 13.08
N ALA A 165 -12.57 11.48 13.03
CA ALA A 165 -13.78 11.66 13.82
C ALA A 165 -13.52 11.64 15.32
N ALA A 166 -12.50 10.88 15.79
CA ALA A 166 -12.17 10.77 17.20
C ALA A 166 -11.88 12.13 17.87
N PHE A 167 -11.30 13.09 17.15
CA PHE A 167 -11.06 14.45 17.68
C PHE A 167 -12.38 15.16 17.99
N PHE A 168 -13.33 15.11 17.06
CA PHE A 168 -14.65 15.72 17.24
C PHE A 168 -15.48 15.00 18.31
N LEU A 169 -15.40 13.67 18.36
CA LEU A 169 -16.06 12.87 19.40
C LEU A 169 -15.50 13.19 20.78
N SER A 170 -14.20 13.41 20.90
CA SER A 170 -13.57 13.83 22.16
C SER A 170 -14.02 15.23 22.56
N GLU A 171 -14.11 16.16 21.62
CA GLU A 171 -14.62 17.50 21.87
C GLU A 171 -16.08 17.45 22.36
N ALA A 172 -16.95 16.65 21.72
CA ALA A 172 -18.33 16.48 22.17
C ALA A 172 -18.43 15.91 23.59
N ALA A 173 -17.58 14.94 23.91
CA ALA A 173 -17.56 14.34 25.25
C ALA A 173 -17.17 15.35 26.33
N VAL A 174 -16.27 16.29 26.02
CA VAL A 174 -15.80 17.32 26.96
C VAL A 174 -16.77 18.50 27.02
N SER A 175 -17.32 18.95 25.90
CA SER A 175 -18.21 20.12 25.82
C SER A 175 -19.67 19.78 26.12
N GLY A 176 -20.07 18.52 26.10
CA GLY A 176 -21.46 18.07 26.28
C GLY A 176 -22.39 18.42 25.11
N GLY A 177 -21.84 18.84 23.97
CA GLY A 177 -22.57 19.16 22.76
C GLY A 177 -22.81 17.95 21.85
N PRO A 178 -23.97 17.89 21.13
CA PRO A 178 -24.18 16.82 20.17
C PRO A 178 -23.35 17.06 18.92
N ILE A 179 -22.66 16.01 18.44
CA ILE A 179 -22.01 16.00 17.11
C ILE A 179 -22.77 15.03 16.21
N PRO A 180 -23.37 15.51 15.11
CA PRO A 180 -23.99 14.63 14.13
C PRO A 180 -22.89 13.88 13.36
N VAL A 181 -22.94 12.56 13.43
CA VAL A 181 -22.05 11.68 12.65
C VAL A 181 -22.90 11.07 11.54
N SER A 182 -22.57 11.36 10.28
CA SER A 182 -23.14 10.62 9.17
C SER A 182 -22.56 9.21 9.18
N TYR A 183 -23.42 8.21 9.05
CA TYR A 183 -23.06 6.80 9.15
C TYR A 183 -21.95 6.43 8.19
N THR A 184 -20.96 5.74 8.71
CA THR A 184 -19.87 5.12 7.97
C THR A 184 -19.74 3.68 8.44
N HIS A 185 -19.44 2.75 7.54
CA HIS A 185 -19.17 1.38 7.93
C HIS A 185 -18.00 1.34 8.92
N LEU A 186 -18.25 0.72 10.08
CA LEU A 186 -17.21 0.40 11.02
C LEU A 186 -16.52 -0.90 10.57
N THR A 187 -15.33 -0.79 10.05
CA THR A 187 -14.36 -1.88 10.09
C THR A 187 -13.40 -1.59 11.23
N LEU A 188 -13.62 -2.25 12.34
CA LEU A 188 -12.65 -2.34 13.46
C LEU A 188 -11.74 -3.52 13.23
#